data_4bc0f6a079e98435171b2bbc09e462b6
#
_entry.id   4bc0f6a079e98435171b2bbc09e462b6
#
_cell.length_a   1.000
_cell.length_b   1.000
_cell.length_c   1.000
_cell.angle_alpha   90.00
_cell.angle_beta   90.00
_cell.angle_gamma   90.00
#
_symmetry.space_group_name_H-M   'P 1'
#
loop_
_entity.id
_entity.type
_entity.pdbx_description
1 polymer ?
#
loop_
_entity_poly.entity_id
_entity_poly.type
_entity_poly.pdbx_seq_one_letter_code
_entity_poly.pdbx_strand_id
1 'polypeptide(L)'
;MRDLISTDLFTGVEETIRTGISQLMEKRQRISIISDANLLGALSIAPLEASFIDSNLPYMRRIGSINYSVPENSIIIHNNGGEKGVSWDNEKNILSISETLSPALSGHLGDDKIGPLTTVAMCHSIAQSISPSGVLVRKIRPWAISGNWIHSCMDMTYDPVYVSLKELLTLEGTIRVVPLPEVPSPNVESLDFIDENSLIDISGRWDSMGEEGRARSLSHLCRGALDSTSPSTSRLEEIVWNCILASGWKVDLASQIRASSIIWKNRNPKIATCLLYTSDAADDLWCV
;
A
#
# COMPACT_ATOMS: atom_id res chain seq x y z
N MET A 1 -14.42 10.15 -1.96
CA MET A 1 -13.25 9.35 -2.39
C MET A 1 -13.07 9.56 -3.89
N ARG A 2 -11.91 10.04 -4.32
CA ARG A 2 -11.63 10.25 -5.75
C ARG A 2 -11.47 8.90 -6.45
N ASP A 3 -11.89 8.82 -7.73
CA ASP A 3 -11.73 7.59 -8.51
C ASP A 3 -10.25 7.41 -8.91
N LEU A 4 -9.59 6.38 -8.35
CA LEU A 4 -8.17 6.11 -8.63
C LEU A 4 -7.93 5.74 -10.08
N ILE A 5 -8.78 4.87 -10.63
CA ILE A 5 -8.60 4.33 -11.97
C ILE A 5 -8.69 5.40 -13.06
N SER A 6 -9.40 6.50 -12.78
CA SER A 6 -9.53 7.65 -13.70
C SER A 6 -8.38 8.65 -13.60
N THR A 7 -7.35 8.36 -12.81
CA THR A 7 -6.15 9.22 -12.73
C THR A 7 -5.14 8.84 -13.80
N ASP A 8 -4.26 9.78 -14.14
CA ASP A 8 -3.20 9.57 -15.14
C ASP A 8 -2.31 8.37 -14.82
N LEU A 9 -2.19 8.01 -13.53
CA LEU A 9 -1.47 6.82 -13.07
C LEU A 9 -1.97 5.51 -13.69
N PHE A 10 -3.22 5.44 -14.09
CA PHE A 10 -3.84 4.20 -14.59
C PHE A 10 -4.09 4.22 -16.10
N THR A 11 -3.71 5.28 -16.82
CA THR A 11 -4.00 5.45 -18.25
C THR A 11 -3.63 4.23 -19.10
N GLY A 12 -2.51 3.55 -18.79
CA GLY A 12 -2.08 2.37 -19.54
C GLY A 12 -2.82 1.07 -19.20
N VAL A 13 -3.63 1.03 -18.14
CA VAL A 13 -4.29 -0.20 -17.64
C VAL A 13 -5.79 -0.03 -17.40
N GLU A 14 -6.30 1.20 -17.42
CA GLU A 14 -7.68 1.54 -17.08
C GLU A 14 -8.71 0.76 -17.90
N GLU A 15 -8.58 0.77 -19.23
CA GLU A 15 -9.55 0.12 -20.13
C GLU A 15 -9.62 -1.39 -19.87
N THR A 16 -8.46 -2.05 -19.74
CA THR A 16 -8.38 -3.48 -19.46
C THR A 16 -9.01 -3.84 -18.12
N ILE A 17 -8.73 -3.05 -17.08
CA ILE A 17 -9.31 -3.23 -15.74
C ILE A 17 -10.82 -3.05 -15.79
N ARG A 18 -11.32 -1.98 -16.40
CA ARG A 18 -12.78 -1.71 -16.48
C ARG A 18 -13.51 -2.82 -17.23
N THR A 19 -12.94 -3.27 -18.35
CA THR A 19 -13.51 -4.38 -19.14
C THR A 19 -13.55 -5.66 -18.31
N GLY A 20 -12.43 -6.05 -17.69
CA GLY A 20 -12.34 -7.26 -16.88
C GLY A 20 -13.32 -7.24 -15.69
N ILE A 21 -13.40 -6.12 -14.95
CA ILE A 21 -14.35 -5.98 -13.84
C ILE A 21 -15.78 -6.09 -14.33
N SER A 22 -16.16 -5.39 -15.39
CA SER A 22 -17.52 -5.41 -15.93
C SER A 22 -17.96 -6.85 -16.24
N GLN A 23 -17.10 -7.61 -16.92
CA GLN A 23 -17.42 -8.98 -17.32
C GLN A 23 -17.42 -9.96 -16.14
N LEU A 24 -16.49 -9.81 -15.17
CA LEU A 24 -16.49 -10.62 -13.95
C LEU A 24 -17.76 -10.40 -13.12
N MET A 25 -18.26 -9.15 -13.06
CA MET A 25 -19.46 -8.81 -12.28
C MET A 25 -20.77 -9.20 -12.97
N GLU A 26 -20.80 -9.25 -14.29
CA GLU A 26 -22.00 -9.56 -15.08
C GLU A 26 -22.61 -10.93 -14.74
N LYS A 27 -21.78 -11.93 -14.57
CA LYS A 27 -22.21 -13.31 -14.31
C LYS A 27 -22.65 -13.56 -12.87
N ARG A 28 -22.32 -12.69 -11.93
CA ARG A 28 -22.59 -12.85 -10.48
C ARG A 28 -22.17 -14.23 -9.91
N GLN A 29 -21.21 -14.86 -10.54
CA GLN A 29 -20.65 -16.13 -10.08
C GLN A 29 -19.59 -15.91 -9.03
N ARG A 30 -19.22 -16.98 -8.32
CA ARG A 30 -18.12 -16.93 -7.35
C ARG A 30 -16.81 -16.58 -8.05
N ILE A 31 -16.11 -15.55 -7.55
CA ILE A 31 -14.84 -15.08 -8.08
C ILE A 31 -13.70 -15.69 -7.25
N SER A 32 -12.69 -16.21 -7.94
CA SER A 32 -11.47 -16.70 -7.29
C SER A 32 -10.40 -15.64 -7.32
N ILE A 33 -9.90 -15.23 -6.15
CA ILE A 33 -8.75 -14.33 -6.03
C ILE A 33 -7.52 -15.19 -5.73
N ILE A 34 -6.51 -15.09 -6.58
CA ILE A 34 -5.30 -15.91 -6.47
C ILE A 34 -4.09 -14.99 -6.46
N SER A 35 -3.19 -15.18 -5.52
CA SER A 35 -1.97 -14.40 -5.43
C SER A 35 -0.79 -15.24 -4.98
N ASP A 36 0.41 -14.77 -5.31
CA ASP A 36 1.66 -15.28 -4.76
C ASP A 36 1.68 -15.23 -3.24
N ALA A 37 2.38 -16.19 -2.62
CA ALA A 37 2.53 -16.27 -1.18
C ALA A 37 3.61 -15.31 -0.67
N ASN A 38 3.34 -14.01 -0.74
CA ASN A 38 4.20 -12.95 -0.18
C ASN A 38 3.35 -11.82 0.41
N LEU A 39 3.99 -10.88 1.10
CA LEU A 39 3.32 -9.77 1.77
C LEU A 39 2.56 -8.89 0.77
N LEU A 40 3.14 -8.61 -0.40
CA LEU A 40 2.47 -7.83 -1.45
C LEU A 40 1.20 -8.51 -1.94
N GLY A 41 1.22 -9.86 -2.05
CA GLY A 41 0.05 -10.66 -2.39
C GLY A 41 -1.07 -10.51 -1.37
N ALA A 42 -0.75 -10.59 -0.09
CA ALA A 42 -1.73 -10.39 0.98
C ALA A 42 -2.32 -8.97 0.96
N LEU A 43 -1.47 -7.95 0.81
CA LEU A 43 -1.89 -6.54 0.72
C LEU A 43 -2.73 -6.25 -0.54
N SER A 44 -2.47 -6.97 -1.64
CA SER A 44 -3.24 -6.83 -2.89
C SER A 44 -4.61 -7.50 -2.82
N ILE A 45 -4.72 -8.65 -2.14
CA ILE A 45 -6.00 -9.36 -1.97
C ILE A 45 -6.97 -8.58 -1.09
N ALA A 46 -6.49 -7.97 -0.04
CA ALA A 46 -7.30 -7.33 0.98
C ALA A 46 -8.35 -6.33 0.47
N PRO A 47 -8.01 -5.35 -0.40
CA PRO A 47 -9.01 -4.43 -0.93
C PRO A 47 -10.06 -5.15 -1.81
N LEU A 48 -9.69 -6.21 -2.50
CA LEU A 48 -10.64 -7.00 -3.29
C LEU A 48 -11.65 -7.72 -2.38
N GLU A 49 -11.18 -8.36 -1.30
CA GLU A 49 -12.05 -8.98 -0.30
C GLU A 49 -13.00 -7.94 0.31
N ALA A 50 -12.48 -6.79 0.72
CA ALA A 50 -13.28 -5.68 1.24
C ALA A 50 -14.40 -5.28 0.26
N SER A 51 -14.09 -5.16 -1.03
CA SER A 51 -15.07 -4.79 -2.05
C SER A 51 -16.12 -5.86 -2.29
N PHE A 52 -15.75 -7.13 -2.25
CA PHE A 52 -16.67 -8.24 -2.42
C PHE A 52 -17.62 -8.39 -1.22
N ILE A 53 -17.12 -8.16 -0.01
CA ILE A 53 -17.95 -8.14 1.20
C ILE A 53 -18.92 -6.97 1.15
N ASP A 54 -18.45 -5.75 0.87
CA ASP A 54 -19.27 -4.55 0.75
C ASP A 54 -20.37 -4.69 -0.32
N SER A 55 -20.09 -5.45 -1.40
CA SER A 55 -21.03 -5.69 -2.51
C SER A 55 -21.81 -7.00 -2.39
N ASN A 56 -21.63 -7.75 -1.29
CA ASN A 56 -22.25 -9.05 -1.06
C ASN A 56 -22.03 -10.05 -2.23
N LEU A 57 -20.80 -10.09 -2.75
CA LEU A 57 -20.39 -10.97 -3.85
C LEU A 57 -19.69 -12.21 -3.30
N PRO A 58 -20.04 -13.41 -3.78
CA PRO A 58 -19.38 -14.63 -3.35
C PRO A 58 -17.97 -14.71 -3.93
N TYR A 59 -16.98 -14.96 -3.09
CA TYR A 59 -15.58 -15.10 -3.51
C TYR A 59 -14.87 -16.26 -2.81
N MET A 60 -13.71 -16.62 -3.34
CA MET A 60 -12.76 -17.56 -2.73
C MET A 60 -11.35 -17.00 -2.90
N ARG A 61 -10.56 -17.02 -1.84
CA ARG A 61 -9.15 -16.64 -1.93
C ARG A 61 -8.23 -17.84 -1.89
N ARG A 62 -7.11 -17.74 -2.62
CA ARG A 62 -5.99 -18.68 -2.58
C ARG A 62 -4.68 -17.89 -2.60
N ILE A 63 -3.88 -18.06 -1.55
CA ILE A 63 -2.52 -17.54 -1.46
C ILE A 63 -1.56 -18.72 -1.59
N GLY A 64 -0.72 -18.72 -2.61
CA GLY A 64 0.20 -19.81 -2.89
C GLY A 64 0.75 -19.75 -4.31
N SER A 65 1.40 -20.84 -4.73
CA SER A 65 1.91 -20.94 -6.10
C SER A 65 0.78 -20.89 -7.13
N ILE A 66 0.99 -20.08 -8.18
CA ILE A 66 0.04 -19.90 -9.29
C ILE A 66 0.16 -21.03 -10.32
N ASN A 67 1.09 -21.97 -10.15
CA ASN A 67 1.41 -23.05 -11.10
C ASN A 67 0.33 -24.15 -11.22
N TYR A 68 -0.79 -24.04 -10.54
CA TYR A 68 -1.93 -24.96 -10.65
C TYR A 68 -2.97 -24.44 -11.65
N SER A 69 -3.87 -25.34 -12.07
CA SER A 69 -4.98 -24.96 -12.93
C SER A 69 -5.77 -23.79 -12.30
N VAL A 70 -5.83 -22.69 -13.03
CA VAL A 70 -6.58 -21.52 -12.64
C VAL A 70 -8.05 -21.75 -12.98
N PRO A 71 -8.98 -21.60 -12.03
CA PRO A 71 -10.41 -21.69 -12.33
C PRO A 71 -10.85 -20.51 -13.19
N GLU A 72 -11.93 -20.70 -13.93
CA GLU A 72 -12.63 -19.60 -14.59
C GLU A 72 -13.15 -18.57 -13.57
N ASN A 73 -13.44 -17.37 -14.01
CA ASN A 73 -13.84 -16.23 -13.17
C ASN A 73 -12.83 -15.94 -12.05
N SER A 74 -11.62 -15.60 -12.44
CA SER A 74 -10.52 -15.37 -11.48
C SER A 74 -9.89 -14.00 -11.65
N ILE A 75 -9.41 -13.48 -10.54
CA ILE A 75 -8.43 -12.38 -10.49
C ILE A 75 -7.10 -12.98 -10.03
N ILE A 76 -6.07 -12.88 -10.85
CA ILE A 76 -4.73 -13.42 -10.57
C ILE A 76 -3.78 -12.25 -10.34
N ILE A 77 -3.05 -12.30 -9.24
CA ILE A 77 -2.12 -11.24 -8.84
C ILE A 77 -0.70 -11.83 -8.81
N HIS A 78 0.15 -11.35 -9.71
CA HIS A 78 1.54 -11.78 -9.86
C HIS A 78 2.49 -10.77 -9.23
N ASN A 79 3.20 -11.16 -8.17
CA ASN A 79 4.19 -10.33 -7.48
C ASN A 79 5.63 -10.85 -7.58
N ASN A 80 5.84 -12.04 -8.17
CA ASN A 80 7.14 -12.71 -8.27
C ASN A 80 7.57 -12.92 -9.74
N GLY A 81 7.22 -12.02 -10.63
CA GLY A 81 7.49 -12.14 -12.07
C GLY A 81 6.25 -12.62 -12.84
N GLY A 82 6.28 -12.48 -14.14
CA GLY A 82 5.18 -12.74 -15.05
C GLY A 82 5.16 -11.72 -16.18
N GLU A 83 4.17 -11.75 -17.02
CA GLU A 83 3.91 -10.68 -17.98
C GLU A 83 3.61 -9.39 -17.22
N LYS A 84 4.32 -8.31 -17.57
CA LYS A 84 4.12 -7.02 -16.90
C LYS A 84 2.81 -6.38 -17.34
N GLY A 85 2.10 -5.81 -16.37
CA GLY A 85 0.88 -5.06 -16.61
C GLY A 85 -0.40 -5.83 -16.31
N VAL A 86 -1.49 -5.41 -16.96
CA VAL A 86 -2.82 -6.01 -16.78
C VAL A 86 -3.27 -6.65 -18.08
N SER A 87 -3.79 -7.86 -18.01
CA SER A 87 -4.36 -8.57 -19.14
C SER A 87 -5.71 -9.19 -18.80
N TRP A 88 -6.58 -9.29 -19.79
CA TRP A 88 -7.89 -9.90 -19.70
C TRP A 88 -8.03 -11.06 -20.67
N ASP A 89 -8.33 -12.25 -20.13
CA ASP A 89 -8.67 -13.45 -20.92
C ASP A 89 -10.20 -13.57 -20.96
N ASN A 90 -10.77 -13.26 -22.12
CA ASN A 90 -12.21 -13.25 -22.34
C ASN A 90 -12.82 -14.67 -22.37
N GLU A 91 -12.05 -15.70 -22.76
CA GLU A 91 -12.56 -17.09 -22.84
C GLU A 91 -12.76 -17.68 -21.45
N LYS A 92 -11.82 -17.42 -20.54
CA LYS A 92 -11.83 -17.97 -19.19
C LYS A 92 -12.35 -16.97 -18.14
N ASN A 93 -12.62 -15.74 -18.52
CA ASN A 93 -12.92 -14.64 -17.60
C ASN A 93 -11.83 -14.48 -16.52
N ILE A 94 -10.58 -14.30 -16.93
CA ILE A 94 -9.46 -14.15 -16.01
C ILE A 94 -8.85 -12.76 -16.18
N LEU A 95 -8.82 -12.00 -15.08
CA LEU A 95 -8.09 -10.75 -14.98
C LEU A 95 -6.74 -11.01 -14.33
N SER A 96 -5.65 -10.89 -15.09
CA SER A 96 -4.29 -11.03 -14.59
C SER A 96 -3.67 -9.66 -14.32
N ILE A 97 -3.10 -9.48 -13.14
CA ILE A 97 -2.56 -8.21 -12.66
C ILE A 97 -1.10 -8.43 -12.26
N SER A 98 -0.20 -7.67 -12.88
CA SER A 98 1.21 -7.59 -12.52
C SER A 98 1.63 -6.13 -12.45
N GLU A 99 2.70 -5.85 -11.73
CA GLU A 99 3.30 -4.52 -11.68
C GLU A 99 3.61 -4.00 -13.09
N THR A 100 3.38 -2.72 -13.31
CA THR A 100 3.71 -2.03 -14.57
C THR A 100 4.32 -0.66 -14.29
N LEU A 101 4.97 -0.10 -15.29
CA LEU A 101 5.46 1.28 -15.22
C LEU A 101 4.35 2.25 -15.64
N SER A 102 4.23 3.34 -14.90
CA SER A 102 3.24 4.38 -15.15
C SER A 102 3.86 5.77 -15.10
N PRO A 103 3.45 6.68 -16.00
CA PRO A 103 3.75 8.10 -15.85
C PRO A 103 3.00 8.65 -14.64
N ALA A 104 3.66 9.42 -13.80
CA ALA A 104 3.08 9.90 -12.55
C ALA A 104 3.20 11.40 -12.34
N LEU A 105 4.27 12.01 -12.82
CA LEU A 105 4.55 13.43 -12.66
C LEU A 105 5.15 13.97 -13.94
N SER A 106 4.68 15.13 -14.37
CA SER A 106 5.34 15.86 -15.46
C SER A 106 6.56 16.59 -14.90
N GLY A 107 7.72 16.36 -15.51
CA GLY A 107 8.94 17.08 -15.21
C GLY A 107 8.88 18.54 -15.66
N HIS A 108 9.83 19.37 -15.22
CA HIS A 108 9.87 20.81 -15.52
C HIS A 108 10.02 21.12 -17.02
N LEU A 109 10.54 20.17 -17.80
CA LEU A 109 10.70 20.26 -19.24
C LEU A 109 9.60 19.52 -20.02
N GLY A 110 8.53 19.05 -19.33
CA GLY A 110 7.45 18.28 -19.93
C GLY A 110 7.78 16.80 -20.15
N ASP A 111 8.89 16.32 -19.59
CA ASP A 111 9.23 14.91 -19.54
C ASP A 111 8.42 14.19 -18.45
N ASP A 112 7.80 13.07 -18.78
CA ASP A 112 7.07 12.28 -17.81
C ASP A 112 8.04 11.48 -16.91
N LYS A 113 7.90 11.64 -15.61
CA LYS A 113 8.60 10.79 -14.63
C LYS A 113 7.81 9.52 -14.43
N ILE A 114 8.47 8.40 -14.68
CA ILE A 114 7.87 7.06 -14.68
C ILE A 114 8.28 6.32 -13.41
N GLY A 115 7.32 5.65 -12.78
CA GLY A 115 7.54 4.81 -11.61
C GLY A 115 6.69 3.54 -11.63
N PRO A 116 6.89 2.62 -10.65
CA PRO A 116 6.14 1.37 -10.58
C PRO A 116 4.71 1.61 -10.10
N LEU A 117 3.72 1.23 -10.91
CA LEU A 117 2.34 1.08 -10.46
C LEU A 117 2.19 -0.35 -9.93
N THR A 118 2.12 -0.47 -8.62
CA THR A 118 2.13 -1.76 -7.93
C THR A 118 0.80 -2.47 -7.97
N THR A 119 0.82 -3.81 -7.83
CA THR A 119 -0.40 -4.63 -7.74
C THR A 119 -1.31 -4.20 -6.61
N VAL A 120 -0.76 -3.71 -5.49
CA VAL A 120 -1.53 -3.18 -4.35
C VAL A 120 -2.36 -1.98 -4.78
N ALA A 121 -1.75 -0.98 -5.42
CA ALA A 121 -2.44 0.21 -5.91
C ALA A 121 -3.52 -0.15 -6.95
N MET A 122 -3.22 -1.08 -7.86
CA MET A 122 -4.19 -1.57 -8.85
C MET A 122 -5.36 -2.30 -8.20
N CYS A 123 -5.13 -3.17 -7.23
CA CYS A 123 -6.21 -3.86 -6.51
C CYS A 123 -7.09 -2.90 -5.71
N HIS A 124 -6.54 -1.81 -5.17
CA HIS A 124 -7.34 -0.74 -4.53
C HIS A 124 -8.21 0.01 -5.54
N SER A 125 -7.72 0.26 -6.76
CA SER A 125 -8.54 0.88 -7.81
C SER A 125 -9.67 -0.03 -8.28
N ILE A 126 -9.39 -1.33 -8.42
CA ILE A 126 -10.37 -2.37 -8.74
C ILE A 126 -11.44 -2.45 -7.65
N ALA A 127 -11.03 -2.53 -6.38
CA ALA A 127 -11.94 -2.59 -5.24
C ALA A 127 -12.87 -1.38 -5.20
N GLN A 128 -12.34 -0.19 -5.46
CA GLN A 128 -13.14 1.03 -5.55
C GLN A 128 -14.13 0.99 -6.72
N SER A 129 -13.74 0.43 -7.87
CA SER A 129 -14.63 0.29 -9.02
C SER A 129 -15.77 -0.69 -8.76
N ILE A 130 -15.53 -1.76 -8.00
CA ILE A 130 -16.52 -2.75 -7.59
C ILE A 130 -17.47 -2.17 -6.54
N SER A 131 -16.97 -1.48 -5.54
CA SER A 131 -17.75 -0.92 -4.42
C SER A 131 -17.35 0.54 -4.12
N PRO A 132 -17.79 1.52 -4.94
CA PRO A 132 -17.37 2.92 -4.83
C PRO A 132 -17.75 3.59 -3.51
N SER A 133 -18.79 3.11 -2.86
CA SER A 133 -19.32 3.61 -1.60
C SER A 133 -19.08 2.66 -0.42
N GLY A 134 -18.34 1.57 -0.64
CA GLY A 134 -18.13 0.53 0.35
C GLY A 134 -17.45 1.05 1.62
N VAL A 135 -17.94 0.62 2.76
CA VAL A 135 -17.41 1.02 4.07
C VAL A 135 -16.02 0.43 4.29
N LEU A 136 -15.86 -0.86 3.97
CA LEU A 136 -14.60 -1.57 4.13
C LEU A 136 -13.57 -1.09 3.12
N VAL A 137 -13.99 -0.85 1.87
CA VAL A 137 -13.12 -0.26 0.84
C VAL A 137 -12.58 1.10 1.28
N ARG A 138 -13.39 1.94 1.93
CA ARG A 138 -12.93 3.22 2.47
C ARG A 138 -11.97 3.03 3.65
N LYS A 139 -12.27 2.10 4.55
CA LYS A 139 -11.44 1.82 5.73
C LYS A 139 -10.02 1.38 5.32
N ILE A 140 -9.90 0.55 4.29
CA ILE A 140 -8.62 0.01 3.83
C ILE A 140 -7.89 0.93 2.85
N ARG A 141 -8.53 1.95 2.31
CA ARG A 141 -7.97 2.88 1.31
C ARG A 141 -6.58 3.43 1.63
N PRO A 142 -6.22 3.79 2.87
CA PRO A 142 -4.89 4.30 3.21
C PRO A 142 -3.74 3.36 2.80
N TRP A 143 -4.01 2.07 2.69
CA TRP A 143 -3.04 1.05 2.32
C TRP A 143 -2.71 1.01 0.83
N ALA A 144 -3.41 1.74 -0.01
CA ALA A 144 -3.17 1.77 -1.46
C ALA A 144 -1.72 2.13 -1.82
N ILE A 145 -1.04 2.88 -0.97
CA ILE A 145 0.34 3.32 -1.14
C ILE A 145 1.38 2.30 -0.62
N SER A 146 0.94 1.27 0.13
CA SER A 146 1.86 0.35 0.82
C SER A 146 2.72 -0.48 -0.12
N GLY A 147 2.22 -0.80 -1.32
CA GLY A 147 2.99 -1.51 -2.33
C GLY A 147 4.22 -0.71 -2.78
N ASN A 148 4.05 0.57 -3.07
CA ASN A 148 5.15 1.46 -3.43
C ASN A 148 6.09 1.71 -2.25
N TRP A 149 5.57 1.79 -1.01
CA TRP A 149 6.41 1.85 0.18
C TRP A 149 7.35 0.62 0.31
N ILE A 150 6.87 -0.57 -0.01
CA ILE A 150 7.68 -1.81 0.05
C ILE A 150 8.67 -1.88 -1.11
N HIS A 151 8.35 -1.26 -2.25
CA HIS A 151 9.12 -1.37 -3.47
C HIS A 151 10.52 -0.74 -3.34
N SER A 152 11.53 -1.38 -3.93
CA SER A 152 12.93 -0.94 -3.87
C SER A 152 13.20 0.41 -4.54
N CYS A 153 12.31 0.91 -5.39
CA CYS A 153 12.43 2.26 -5.97
C CYS A 153 12.53 3.36 -4.91
N MET A 154 11.90 3.16 -3.75
CA MET A 154 12.03 4.09 -2.61
C MET A 154 13.45 4.22 -2.08
N ASP A 155 14.30 3.21 -2.28
CA ASP A 155 15.68 3.20 -1.79
C ASP A 155 16.69 3.70 -2.82
N MET A 156 16.32 3.70 -4.10
CA MET A 156 17.24 4.07 -5.18
C MET A 156 17.09 5.52 -5.60
N THR A 157 15.87 5.97 -5.75
CA THR A 157 15.52 7.32 -6.18
C THR A 157 14.13 7.66 -5.68
N TYR A 158 13.72 8.87 -5.97
CA TYR A 158 12.35 9.33 -5.80
C TYR A 158 11.36 8.51 -6.64
N ASP A 159 10.36 7.88 -5.99
CA ASP A 159 9.27 7.17 -6.69
C ASP A 159 8.13 8.13 -7.03
N PRO A 160 7.94 8.50 -8.31
CA PRO A 160 6.93 9.48 -8.71
C PRO A 160 5.50 8.95 -8.50
N VAL A 161 5.26 7.63 -8.63
CA VAL A 161 3.95 7.01 -8.39
C VAL A 161 3.60 7.08 -6.91
N TYR A 162 4.57 6.78 -6.03
CA TYR A 162 4.39 6.92 -4.58
C TYR A 162 3.96 8.34 -4.20
N VAL A 163 4.65 9.35 -4.74
CA VAL A 163 4.35 10.75 -4.43
C VAL A 163 2.97 11.14 -4.92
N SER A 164 2.62 10.80 -6.16
CA SER A 164 1.29 11.11 -6.72
C SER A 164 0.17 10.41 -5.93
N LEU A 165 0.36 9.15 -5.51
CA LEU A 165 -0.60 8.47 -4.64
C LEU A 165 -0.71 9.15 -3.27
N LYS A 166 0.42 9.55 -2.66
CA LYS A 166 0.45 10.24 -1.36
C LYS A 166 -0.29 11.57 -1.44
N GLU A 167 -0.04 12.36 -2.46
CA GLU A 167 -0.74 13.64 -2.70
C GLU A 167 -2.25 13.42 -2.89
N LEU A 168 -2.63 12.47 -3.72
CA LEU A 168 -4.04 12.16 -3.99
C LEU A 168 -4.77 11.74 -2.71
N LEU A 169 -4.22 10.82 -1.94
CA LEU A 169 -4.81 10.33 -0.69
C LEU A 169 -4.86 11.42 0.39
N THR A 170 -3.88 12.34 0.41
CA THR A 170 -3.86 13.49 1.31
C THR A 170 -4.93 14.51 0.91
N LEU A 171 -5.04 14.85 -0.38
CA LEU A 171 -6.03 15.79 -0.89
C LEU A 171 -7.48 15.31 -0.69
N GLU A 172 -7.71 14.00 -0.70
CA GLU A 172 -9.05 13.45 -0.41
C GLU A 172 -9.32 13.26 1.09
N GLY A 173 -8.32 13.53 1.95
CA GLY A 173 -8.43 13.39 3.40
C GLY A 173 -8.41 11.94 3.91
N THR A 174 -8.01 10.99 3.07
CA THR A 174 -7.88 9.58 3.46
C THR A 174 -6.68 9.37 4.39
N ILE A 175 -5.60 10.10 4.13
CA ILE A 175 -4.40 10.12 4.97
C ILE A 175 -4.02 11.54 5.35
N ARG A 176 -3.22 11.67 6.39
CA ARG A 176 -2.47 12.87 6.74
C ARG A 176 -0.99 12.54 6.85
N VAL A 177 -0.15 13.47 6.46
CA VAL A 177 1.30 13.37 6.58
C VAL A 177 1.75 14.20 7.76
N VAL A 178 2.48 13.60 8.70
CA VAL A 178 2.94 14.23 9.93
C VAL A 178 4.38 13.82 10.23
N PRO A 179 5.17 14.64 10.93
CA PRO A 179 6.47 14.22 11.40
C PRO A 179 6.35 13.20 12.55
N LEU A 180 7.38 12.38 12.73
CA LEU A 180 7.39 11.27 13.70
C LEU A 180 6.97 11.63 15.13
N PRO A 181 7.35 12.80 15.70
CA PRO A 181 6.88 13.21 17.04
C PRO A 181 5.37 13.46 17.15
N GLU A 182 4.65 13.61 16.04
CA GLU A 182 3.19 13.76 15.99
C GLU A 182 2.45 12.43 15.82
N VAL A 183 3.16 11.32 15.66
CA VAL A 183 2.56 9.98 15.65
C VAL A 183 2.14 9.62 17.07
N PRO A 184 0.88 9.23 17.34
CA PRO A 184 0.39 9.01 18.70
C PRO A 184 1.13 7.90 19.45
N SER A 185 1.55 6.84 18.76
CA SER A 185 2.32 5.71 19.33
C SER A 185 3.41 5.30 18.34
N PRO A 186 4.48 6.08 18.21
CA PRO A 186 5.54 5.79 17.26
C PRO A 186 6.25 4.48 17.64
N ASN A 187 6.42 3.57 16.69
CA ASN A 187 7.16 2.33 16.89
C ASN A 187 8.53 2.43 16.25
N VAL A 188 9.56 2.61 17.06
CA VAL A 188 10.96 2.77 16.64
C VAL A 188 11.85 1.60 17.04
N GLU A 189 11.33 0.54 17.67
CA GLU A 189 12.10 -0.63 18.14
C GLU A 189 13.02 -1.25 17.08
N SER A 190 12.61 -1.21 15.82
CA SER A 190 13.40 -1.76 14.70
C SER A 190 14.23 -0.72 13.94
N LEU A 191 14.39 0.47 14.50
CA LEU A 191 15.13 1.59 13.92
C LEU A 191 16.34 1.92 14.80
N ASP A 192 17.42 1.15 14.63
CA ASP A 192 18.64 1.25 15.45
C ASP A 192 19.28 2.65 15.46
N PHE A 193 18.92 3.49 14.49
CA PHE A 193 19.40 4.86 14.36
C PHE A 193 18.57 5.91 15.12
N ILE A 194 17.42 5.53 15.72
CA ILE A 194 16.56 6.42 16.50
C ILE A 194 16.61 6.02 17.97
N ASP A 195 17.08 6.94 18.82
CA ASP A 195 17.00 6.76 20.26
C ASP A 195 15.57 7.07 20.76
N GLU A 196 14.91 6.07 21.36
CA GLU A 196 13.54 6.18 21.85
C GLU A 196 13.38 7.24 22.93
N ASN A 197 14.36 7.37 23.84
CA ASN A 197 14.30 8.40 24.89
C ASN A 197 14.38 9.82 24.29
N SER A 198 15.22 10.02 23.30
CA SER A 198 15.30 11.28 22.58
C SER A 198 13.99 11.60 21.86
N LEU A 199 13.32 10.59 21.25
CA LEU A 199 12.02 10.77 20.62
C LEU A 199 10.95 11.17 21.64
N ILE A 200 10.89 10.53 22.79
CA ILE A 200 9.95 10.85 23.89
C ILE A 200 10.16 12.31 24.36
N ASP A 201 11.40 12.69 24.59
CA ASP A 201 11.75 14.07 24.99
C ASP A 201 11.35 15.13 23.97
N ILE A 202 11.56 14.85 22.68
CA ILE A 202 11.20 15.74 21.57
C ILE A 202 9.68 15.81 21.45
N SER A 203 8.98 14.69 21.50
CA SER A 203 7.52 14.64 21.42
C SER A 203 6.87 15.42 22.56
N GLY A 204 7.39 15.32 23.78
CA GLY A 204 6.89 16.07 24.94
C GLY A 204 7.00 17.61 24.83
N ARG A 205 7.91 18.10 23.98
CA ARG A 205 8.14 19.54 23.76
C ARG A 205 7.70 20.04 22.39
N TRP A 206 7.22 19.13 21.52
CA TRP A 206 6.97 19.40 20.11
C TRP A 206 6.07 20.59 19.84
N ASP A 207 4.96 20.68 20.57
CA ASP A 207 3.97 21.76 20.40
C ASP A 207 4.51 23.12 20.81
N SER A 208 5.49 23.16 21.71
CA SER A 208 6.12 24.40 22.18
C SER A 208 7.26 24.88 21.28
N MET A 209 7.71 24.07 20.32
CA MET A 209 8.82 24.38 19.43
C MET A 209 8.35 25.17 18.20
N GLY A 210 9.09 26.20 17.83
CA GLY A 210 8.98 26.82 16.51
C GLY A 210 9.56 25.94 15.39
N GLU A 211 9.29 26.29 14.13
CA GLU A 211 9.69 25.51 12.95
C GLU A 211 11.19 25.14 12.95
N GLU A 212 12.05 26.10 13.26
CA GLU A 212 13.51 25.86 13.31
C GLU A 212 13.90 24.87 14.41
N GLY A 213 13.27 24.95 15.57
CA GLY A 213 13.45 24.00 16.67
C GLY A 213 13.01 22.60 16.29
N ARG A 214 11.85 22.45 15.64
CA ARG A 214 11.35 21.18 15.12
C ARG A 214 12.29 20.59 14.09
N ALA A 215 12.76 21.37 13.11
CA ALA A 215 13.67 20.91 12.08
C ALA A 215 15.01 20.42 12.68
N ARG A 216 15.57 21.17 13.64
CA ARG A 216 16.80 20.76 14.35
C ARG A 216 16.59 19.48 15.15
N SER A 217 15.46 19.33 15.82
CA SER A 217 15.15 18.13 16.62
C SER A 217 15.02 16.88 15.75
N LEU A 218 14.34 16.97 14.60
CA LEU A 218 14.26 15.86 13.65
C LEU A 218 15.63 15.51 13.07
N SER A 219 16.44 16.51 12.71
CA SER A 219 17.82 16.28 12.23
C SER A 219 18.69 15.62 13.31
N HIS A 220 18.45 15.94 14.58
CA HIS A 220 19.14 15.29 15.69
C HIS A 220 18.74 13.82 15.84
N LEU A 221 17.44 13.50 15.73
CA LEU A 221 16.95 12.12 15.76
C LEU A 221 17.55 11.24 14.67
N CYS A 222 17.83 11.82 13.50
CA CYS A 222 18.36 11.08 12.36
C CYS A 222 19.89 10.95 12.38
N ARG A 223 20.57 11.50 13.39
CA ARG A 223 22.04 11.55 13.41
C ARG A 223 22.68 10.16 13.32
N GLY A 224 22.07 9.16 13.96
CA GLY A 224 22.52 7.78 13.91
C GLY A 224 22.45 7.13 12.52
N ALA A 225 21.59 7.67 11.63
CA ALA A 225 21.47 7.16 10.27
C ALA A 225 22.60 7.66 9.34
N LEU A 226 23.32 8.74 9.71
CA LEU A 226 24.37 9.32 8.87
C LEU A 226 25.59 8.39 8.70
N ASP A 227 25.81 7.51 9.66
CA ASP A 227 26.92 6.56 9.65
C ASP A 227 26.53 5.22 9.00
N SER A 228 25.30 5.11 8.49
CA SER A 228 24.75 3.90 7.91
C SER A 228 24.33 4.12 6.44
N THR A 229 24.45 3.08 5.64
CA THR A 229 23.94 3.07 4.26
C THR A 229 22.45 2.73 4.18
N SER A 230 21.82 2.38 5.28
CA SER A 230 20.40 2.02 5.39
C SER A 230 19.79 2.66 6.64
N PRO A 231 18.60 3.27 6.54
CA PRO A 231 17.80 3.41 5.31
C PRO A 231 18.38 4.42 4.32
N SER A 232 17.91 4.39 3.06
CA SER A 232 18.19 5.45 2.08
C SER A 232 17.68 6.81 2.56
N THR A 233 18.20 7.90 2.04
CA THR A 233 17.74 9.26 2.38
C THR A 233 16.24 9.42 2.14
N SER A 234 15.74 8.97 1.01
CA SER A 234 14.30 9.06 0.68
C SER A 234 13.45 8.29 1.68
N ARG A 235 13.87 7.09 2.06
CA ARG A 235 13.14 6.29 3.05
C ARG A 235 13.25 6.89 4.46
N LEU A 236 14.38 7.48 4.81
CA LEU A 236 14.58 8.19 6.06
C LEU A 236 13.62 9.39 6.18
N GLU A 237 13.48 10.16 5.11
CA GLU A 237 12.50 11.26 5.05
C GLU A 237 11.08 10.77 5.30
N GLU A 238 10.68 9.68 4.67
CA GLU A 238 9.33 9.12 4.85
C GLU A 238 9.10 8.49 6.24
N ILE A 239 10.16 8.04 6.92
CA ILE A 239 10.07 7.49 8.30
C ILE A 239 10.02 8.61 9.35
N VAL A 240 10.65 9.77 9.11
CA VAL A 240 10.84 10.77 10.15
C VAL A 240 10.06 12.05 9.89
N TRP A 241 10.02 12.54 8.65
CA TRP A 241 9.32 13.80 8.30
C TRP A 241 7.94 13.59 7.70
N ASN A 242 7.72 12.47 7.04
CA ASN A 242 6.53 12.22 6.24
C ASN A 242 5.77 10.97 6.67
N CYS A 243 5.64 10.73 7.97
CA CYS A 243 4.87 9.62 8.50
C CYS A 243 3.41 9.70 8.04
N ILE A 244 2.88 8.59 7.54
CA ILE A 244 1.51 8.53 7.04
C ILE A 244 0.60 7.98 8.13
N LEU A 245 -0.44 8.73 8.46
CA LEU A 245 -1.51 8.34 9.37
C LEU A 245 -2.86 8.38 8.67
N ALA A 246 -3.72 7.43 8.97
CA ALA A 246 -5.13 7.48 8.64
C ALA A 246 -5.98 7.81 9.88
N SER A 247 -7.27 8.09 9.67
CA SER A 247 -8.20 8.35 10.77
C SER A 247 -8.26 7.15 11.73
N GLY A 248 -8.07 7.39 13.01
CA GLY A 248 -8.06 6.36 14.06
C GLY A 248 -6.72 5.64 14.25
N TRP A 249 -5.78 5.77 13.34
CA TRP A 249 -4.48 5.10 13.49
C TRP A 249 -3.64 5.74 14.59
N LYS A 250 -3.06 4.88 15.43
CA LYS A 250 -2.10 5.27 16.47
C LYS A 250 -0.66 5.13 15.99
N VAL A 251 -0.42 4.22 15.04
CA VAL A 251 0.88 3.86 14.49
C VAL A 251 0.91 4.23 13.02
N ASP A 252 2.01 4.77 12.53
CA ASP A 252 2.19 5.15 11.12
C ASP A 252 2.28 3.95 10.17
N LEU A 253 2.01 4.19 8.89
CA LEU A 253 2.02 3.17 7.83
C LEU A 253 3.36 2.42 7.76
N ALA A 254 4.49 3.12 7.82
CA ALA A 254 5.81 2.53 7.74
C ALA A 254 6.06 1.51 8.86
N SER A 255 5.68 1.86 10.10
CA SER A 255 5.79 0.97 11.25
C SER A 255 4.88 -0.25 11.13
N GLN A 256 3.64 -0.07 10.64
CA GLN A 256 2.72 -1.17 10.39
C GLN A 256 3.24 -2.12 9.30
N ILE A 257 3.81 -1.61 8.21
CA ILE A 257 4.44 -2.42 7.16
C ILE A 257 5.64 -3.19 7.71
N ARG A 258 6.49 -2.56 8.54
CA ARG A 258 7.63 -3.24 9.17
C ARG A 258 7.17 -4.40 10.05
N ALA A 259 6.18 -4.17 10.92
CA ALA A 259 5.60 -5.21 11.76
C ALA A 259 5.03 -6.37 10.93
N SER A 260 4.28 -6.06 9.87
CA SER A 260 3.74 -7.05 8.92
C SER A 260 4.84 -7.84 8.22
N SER A 261 5.94 -7.19 7.84
CA SER A 261 7.09 -7.83 7.19
C SER A 261 7.80 -8.81 8.13
N ILE A 262 7.91 -8.48 9.42
CA ILE A 262 8.48 -9.36 10.45
C ILE A 262 7.61 -10.61 10.63
N ILE A 263 6.29 -10.43 10.73
CA ILE A 263 5.34 -11.55 10.83
C ILE A 263 5.48 -12.45 9.60
N TRP A 264 5.56 -11.85 8.41
CA TRP A 264 5.66 -12.61 7.16
C TRP A 264 6.94 -13.42 7.06
N LYS A 265 8.09 -12.84 7.42
CA LYS A 265 9.41 -13.52 7.38
C LYS A 265 9.51 -14.68 8.37
N ASN A 266 8.88 -14.55 9.54
CA ASN A 266 9.05 -15.49 10.65
C ASN A 266 7.99 -16.60 10.70
N ARG A 267 7.02 -16.62 9.80
CA ARG A 267 5.90 -17.56 9.83
C ARG A 267 5.66 -18.22 8.46
N ASN A 268 5.00 -19.38 8.50
CA ASN A 268 4.47 -19.98 7.28
C ASN A 268 3.45 -19.03 6.64
N PRO A 269 3.42 -18.86 5.29
CA PRO A 269 2.50 -17.93 4.61
C PRO A 269 1.03 -18.04 5.02
N LYS A 270 0.53 -19.24 5.28
CA LYS A 270 -0.85 -19.45 5.75
C LYS A 270 -1.08 -18.86 7.15
N ILE A 271 -0.11 -19.07 8.05
CA ILE A 271 -0.17 -18.54 9.42
C ILE A 271 0.05 -17.03 9.40
N ALA A 272 1.02 -16.54 8.61
CA ALA A 272 1.27 -15.11 8.47
C ALA A 272 0.04 -14.37 7.94
N THR A 273 -0.64 -14.92 6.94
CA THR A 273 -1.90 -14.37 6.43
C THR A 273 -2.97 -14.33 7.53
N CYS A 274 -3.19 -15.43 8.25
CA CYS A 274 -4.15 -15.44 9.36
C CYS A 274 -3.83 -14.38 10.41
N LEU A 275 -2.57 -14.24 10.82
CA LEU A 275 -2.16 -13.26 11.82
C LEU A 275 -2.32 -11.83 11.33
N LEU A 276 -2.03 -11.54 10.06
CA LEU A 276 -2.30 -10.22 9.47
C LEU A 276 -3.78 -9.87 9.50
N TYR A 277 -4.67 -10.87 9.37
CA TYR A 277 -6.13 -10.68 9.41
C TYR A 277 -6.74 -10.75 10.83
N THR A 278 -6.01 -11.17 11.85
CA THR A 278 -6.54 -11.40 13.21
C THR A 278 -5.70 -10.77 14.34
N SER A 279 -4.59 -10.09 14.04
CA SER A 279 -3.78 -9.42 15.06
C SER A 279 -4.44 -8.12 15.55
N ASP A 280 -4.08 -7.65 16.78
CA ASP A 280 -4.55 -6.36 17.30
C ASP A 280 -4.11 -5.17 16.42
N ALA A 281 -3.02 -5.31 15.67
CA ALA A 281 -2.71 -4.41 14.54
C ALA A 281 -3.75 -4.54 13.42
N ALA A 282 -4.48 -5.66 13.34
CA ALA A 282 -5.59 -5.88 12.44
C ALA A 282 -6.93 -5.41 13.01
N ASP A 283 -7.09 -5.19 14.30
CA ASP A 283 -8.29 -4.54 14.85
C ASP A 283 -8.45 -3.11 14.30
N ASP A 284 -7.34 -2.46 13.97
CA ASP A 284 -7.35 -1.21 13.20
C ASP A 284 -7.36 -1.42 11.68
N LEU A 285 -6.96 -2.61 11.16
CA LEU A 285 -6.72 -2.87 9.74
C LEU A 285 -7.74 -3.79 9.06
N TRP A 286 -8.14 -4.87 9.73
CA TRP A 286 -8.70 -6.03 9.06
C TRP A 286 -9.91 -6.65 9.76
N CYS A 287 -10.47 -6.05 10.81
CA CYS A 287 -11.73 -6.49 11.37
C CYS A 287 -12.86 -6.33 10.35
N VAL A 288 -13.00 -7.34 9.54
CA VAL A 288 -14.15 -7.61 8.69
C VAL A 288 -14.80 -8.90 9.18
#